data_1c847dba3699eecb4cfafbbe686955aa
#
_entry.id   1c847dba3699eecb4cfafbbe686955aa
#
_cell.length_a   1.000
_cell.length_b   1.000
_cell.length_c   1.000
_cell.angle_alpha   90.00
_cell.angle_beta   90.00
_cell.angle_gamma   90.00
#
_symmetry.space_group_name_H-M   'P 1'
#
loop_
_entity.id
_entity.type
_entity.pdbx_description
1 polymer ?
#
loop_
_entity_poly.entity_id
_entity_poly.type
_entity_poly.pdbx_seq_one_letter_code
_entity_poly.pdbx_strand_id
1 'polypeptide(L)'
;MNTSENPPADHATDQASASRRCPCGGGDVYGSCCGRLHGRFAADGTLAAPTAEALMRSRYSAFALAATGDLVQAEEYLLATWAPETRPAHLALDGPADESGDDVHWLRLDVESTSGGPFDDAGTVTFTAHFRTPAGRHAQHETSRFVRRQGTWFYRDGDVS
;
A
#
# COMPACT_ATOMS: atom_id res chain seq x y z
N MET A 1 -10.81 -36.82 -29.17
CA MET A 1 -9.54 -36.34 -28.60
C MET A 1 -9.85 -35.13 -27.78
N ASN A 2 -9.97 -35.30 -26.46
CA ASN A 2 -10.18 -34.14 -25.53
C ASN A 2 -8.82 -33.63 -25.10
N THR A 3 -8.43 -32.48 -25.61
CA THR A 3 -7.36 -31.67 -25.04
C THR A 3 -7.95 -30.90 -23.88
N SER A 4 -7.79 -31.41 -22.66
CA SER A 4 -8.01 -30.66 -21.45
C SER A 4 -6.89 -29.61 -21.36
N GLU A 5 -7.15 -28.41 -21.83
CA GLU A 5 -6.30 -27.27 -21.51
C GLU A 5 -6.49 -26.93 -20.04
N ASN A 6 -5.49 -27.28 -19.27
CA ASN A 6 -5.36 -26.85 -17.88
C ASN A 6 -5.01 -25.35 -17.91
N PRO A 7 -5.80 -24.43 -17.29
CA PRO A 7 -5.42 -23.03 -17.25
C PRO A 7 -4.10 -22.87 -16.47
N PRO A 8 -3.25 -21.92 -16.86
CA PRO A 8 -1.97 -21.71 -16.19
C PRO A 8 -2.18 -21.40 -14.70
N ALA A 9 -1.34 -21.96 -13.86
CA ALA A 9 -1.41 -21.86 -12.39
C ALA A 9 -1.37 -20.42 -11.85
N ASP A 10 -0.91 -19.46 -12.63
CA ASP A 10 -0.78 -18.06 -12.24
C ASP A 10 -2.11 -17.35 -11.97
N HIS A 11 -3.19 -17.73 -12.69
CA HIS A 11 -4.51 -17.12 -12.48
C HIS A 11 -5.20 -17.55 -11.18
N ALA A 12 -4.91 -18.72 -10.67
CA ALA A 12 -5.54 -19.22 -9.44
C ALA A 12 -4.95 -18.52 -8.20
N THR A 13 -3.66 -18.22 -8.19
CA THR A 13 -2.97 -17.51 -7.10
C THR A 13 -3.43 -16.06 -7.03
N ASP A 14 -3.57 -15.41 -8.18
CA ASP A 14 -4.02 -14.03 -8.30
C ASP A 14 -5.46 -13.85 -7.82
N GLN A 15 -6.35 -14.77 -8.17
CA GLN A 15 -7.75 -14.77 -7.71
C GLN A 15 -7.87 -15.03 -6.21
N ALA A 16 -7.06 -15.91 -5.62
CA ALA A 16 -7.06 -16.16 -4.19
C ALA A 16 -6.61 -14.93 -3.39
N SER A 17 -5.60 -14.21 -3.85
CA SER A 17 -5.13 -12.95 -3.25
C SER A 17 -6.19 -11.85 -3.36
N ALA A 18 -6.87 -11.74 -4.51
CA ALA A 18 -7.92 -10.75 -4.75
C ALA A 18 -9.14 -10.92 -3.82
N SER A 19 -9.43 -12.16 -3.38
CA SER A 19 -10.58 -12.50 -2.53
C SER A 19 -10.32 -12.32 -1.04
N ARG A 20 -9.08 -12.09 -0.63
CA ARG A 20 -8.72 -11.84 0.78
C ARG A 20 -9.19 -10.45 1.20
N ARG A 21 -9.43 -10.26 2.49
CA ARG A 21 -9.65 -8.93 3.04
C ARG A 21 -8.46 -8.04 2.73
N CYS A 22 -8.75 -6.80 2.33
CA CYS A 22 -7.69 -5.83 2.07
C CYS A 22 -6.92 -5.51 3.37
N PRO A 23 -5.59 -5.54 3.36
CA PRO A 23 -4.78 -5.19 4.53
C PRO A 23 -5.07 -3.79 5.09
N CYS A 24 -5.57 -2.88 4.26
CA CYS A 24 -5.84 -1.49 4.65
C CYS A 24 -6.96 -1.31 5.67
N GLY A 25 -7.73 -2.35 5.96
CA GLY A 25 -8.83 -2.28 6.94
C GLY A 25 -10.08 -1.53 6.48
N GLY A 26 -10.21 -1.24 5.18
CA GLY A 26 -11.37 -0.56 4.61
C GLY A 26 -12.66 -1.39 4.59
N GLY A 27 -12.58 -2.69 4.87
CA GLY A 27 -13.71 -3.60 4.96
C GLY A 27 -13.98 -4.43 3.71
N ASP A 28 -13.42 -4.05 2.57
CA ASP A 28 -13.58 -4.76 1.30
C ASP A 28 -12.51 -5.83 1.08
N VAL A 29 -12.74 -6.70 0.11
CA VAL A 29 -11.72 -7.61 -0.38
C VAL A 29 -10.66 -6.85 -1.18
N TYR A 30 -9.43 -7.33 -1.15
CA TYR A 30 -8.30 -6.66 -1.79
C TYR A 30 -8.53 -6.30 -3.26
N GLY A 31 -9.07 -7.21 -4.06
CA GLY A 31 -9.33 -7.00 -5.48
C GLY A 31 -10.32 -5.87 -5.78
N SER A 32 -11.21 -5.56 -4.85
CA SER A 32 -12.18 -4.45 -4.95
C SER A 32 -11.74 -3.19 -4.20
N CYS A 33 -10.59 -3.22 -3.56
CA CYS A 33 -10.03 -2.15 -2.73
C CYS A 33 -8.67 -1.72 -3.27
N CYS A 34 -7.60 -1.82 -2.48
CA CYS A 34 -6.25 -1.42 -2.88
C CYS A 34 -5.73 -2.20 -4.09
N GLY A 35 -6.19 -3.42 -4.30
CA GLY A 35 -5.84 -4.23 -5.47
C GLY A 35 -6.22 -3.61 -6.81
N ARG A 36 -7.26 -2.77 -6.85
CA ARG A 36 -7.60 -2.01 -8.06
C ARG A 36 -6.53 -0.99 -8.41
N LEU A 37 -5.99 -0.30 -7.41
CA LEU A 37 -4.93 0.68 -7.61
C LEU A 37 -3.60 0.02 -7.99
N HIS A 38 -3.24 -1.05 -7.30
CA HIS A 38 -2.05 -1.84 -7.62
C HIS A 38 -2.15 -2.50 -9.00
N GLY A 39 -3.30 -3.03 -9.36
CA GLY A 39 -3.55 -3.65 -10.66
C GLY A 39 -3.49 -2.66 -11.83
N ARG A 40 -4.03 -1.45 -11.65
CA ARG A 40 -3.91 -0.38 -12.65
C ARG A 40 -2.45 0.01 -12.87
N PHE A 41 -1.70 0.16 -11.80
CA PHE A 41 -0.27 0.45 -11.88
C PHE A 41 0.50 -0.69 -12.57
N ALA A 42 0.24 -1.92 -12.21
CA ALA A 42 0.89 -3.09 -12.82
C ALA A 42 0.59 -3.23 -14.31
N ALA A 43 -0.61 -2.85 -14.75
CA ALA A 43 -1.03 -2.96 -16.15
C ALA A 43 -0.38 -1.91 -17.06
N ASP A 44 -0.32 -0.65 -16.62
CA ASP A 44 0.09 0.47 -17.49
C ASP A 44 0.80 1.63 -16.77
N GLY A 45 1.13 1.47 -15.49
CA GLY A 45 1.78 2.51 -14.68
C GLY A 45 0.84 3.62 -14.18
N THR A 46 -0.48 3.48 -14.37
CA THR A 46 -1.44 4.51 -13.96
C THR A 46 -1.56 4.61 -12.45
N LEU A 47 -1.46 5.83 -11.92
CA LEU A 47 -1.70 6.17 -10.51
C LEU A 47 -3.12 6.71 -10.37
N ALA A 48 -4.03 5.91 -9.83
CA ALA A 48 -5.47 6.13 -9.90
C ALA A 48 -6.15 6.43 -8.55
N ALA A 49 -5.40 6.67 -7.48
CA ALA A 49 -5.98 6.98 -6.17
C ALA A 49 -6.79 8.28 -6.23
N PRO A 50 -8.10 8.26 -5.88
CA PRO A 50 -8.97 9.42 -6.00
C PRO A 50 -8.81 10.44 -4.86
N THR A 51 -8.26 10.03 -3.73
CA THR A 51 -8.07 10.86 -2.53
C THR A 51 -6.73 10.56 -1.85
N ALA A 52 -6.28 11.47 -0.99
CA ALA A 52 -5.10 11.24 -0.16
C ALA A 52 -5.26 9.97 0.72
N GLU A 53 -6.44 9.77 1.30
CA GLU A 53 -6.72 8.57 2.09
C GLU A 53 -6.62 7.28 1.26
N ALA A 54 -7.21 7.26 0.06
CA ALA A 54 -7.13 6.09 -0.82
C ALA A 54 -5.67 5.77 -1.19
N LEU A 55 -4.86 6.78 -1.46
CA LEU A 55 -3.44 6.60 -1.71
C LEU A 55 -2.72 6.05 -0.48
N MET A 56 -2.95 6.64 0.69
CA MET A 56 -2.34 6.18 1.94
C MET A 56 -2.67 4.70 2.22
N ARG A 57 -3.93 4.32 2.11
CA ARG A 57 -4.38 2.93 2.31
C ARG A 57 -3.70 1.97 1.32
N SER A 58 -3.57 2.36 0.06
CA SER A 58 -2.92 1.53 -0.95
C SER A 58 -1.41 1.39 -0.71
N ARG A 59 -0.76 2.42 -0.20
CA ARG A 59 0.65 2.36 0.18
C ARG A 59 0.88 1.45 1.38
N TYR A 60 0.04 1.55 2.42
CA TYR A 60 0.08 0.60 3.54
C TYR A 60 -0.09 -0.85 3.08
N SER A 61 -1.08 -1.11 2.22
CA SER A 61 -1.30 -2.45 1.67
C SER A 61 -0.10 -2.95 0.86
N ALA A 62 0.59 -2.06 0.13
CA ALA A 62 1.81 -2.41 -0.59
C ALA A 62 2.93 -2.86 0.37
N PHE A 63 3.14 -2.15 1.47
CA PHE A 63 4.09 -2.58 2.52
C PHE A 63 3.70 -3.93 3.12
N ALA A 64 2.44 -4.10 3.49
CA ALA A 64 1.94 -5.32 4.11
C ALA A 64 2.08 -6.54 3.19
N LEU A 65 1.77 -6.39 1.90
CA LEU A 65 1.86 -7.44 0.91
C LEU A 65 3.30 -7.73 0.47
N ALA A 66 4.16 -6.72 0.47
CA ALA A 66 5.59 -6.91 0.24
C ALA A 66 6.23 -7.80 1.31
N ALA A 67 5.87 -7.58 2.57
CA ALA A 67 6.37 -8.37 3.70
C ALA A 67 6.02 -9.87 3.59
N THR A 68 4.93 -10.21 2.93
CA THR A 68 4.51 -11.61 2.68
C THR A 68 4.90 -12.14 1.30
N GLY A 69 5.49 -11.30 0.45
CA GLY A 69 5.84 -11.66 -0.93
C GLY A 69 4.65 -11.69 -1.90
N ASP A 70 3.49 -11.21 -1.48
CA ASP A 70 2.25 -11.26 -2.27
C ASP A 70 2.13 -10.11 -3.30
N LEU A 71 3.04 -9.14 -3.27
CA LEU A 71 3.08 -8.03 -4.25
C LEU A 71 4.51 -7.81 -4.74
N VAL A 72 4.83 -8.33 -5.92
CA VAL A 72 6.18 -8.30 -6.51
C VAL A 72 6.63 -6.87 -6.86
N GLN A 73 5.71 -6.02 -7.30
CA GLN A 73 6.00 -4.63 -7.71
C GLN A 73 5.74 -3.60 -6.59
N ALA A 74 5.83 -4.00 -5.34
CA ALA A 74 5.54 -3.12 -4.21
C ALA A 74 6.50 -1.92 -4.16
N GLU A 75 7.78 -2.13 -4.34
CA GLU A 75 8.76 -1.05 -4.31
C GLU A 75 8.52 -0.04 -5.43
N GLU A 76 8.30 -0.51 -6.65
CA GLU A 76 8.01 0.35 -7.80
C GLU A 76 6.74 1.19 -7.57
N TYR A 77 5.69 0.59 -7.03
CA TYR A 77 4.46 1.29 -6.70
C TYR A 77 4.68 2.35 -5.62
N LEU A 78 5.37 2.01 -4.55
CA LEU A 78 5.67 2.92 -3.45
C LEU A 78 6.53 4.09 -3.92
N LEU A 79 7.54 3.85 -4.74
CA LEU A 79 8.38 4.89 -5.32
C LEU A 79 7.61 5.75 -6.32
N ALA A 80 6.82 5.16 -7.21
CA ALA A 80 6.03 5.90 -8.19
C ALA A 80 4.99 6.82 -7.55
N THR A 81 4.41 6.42 -6.42
CA THR A 81 3.43 7.21 -5.65
C THR A 81 4.07 8.22 -4.70
N TRP A 82 5.38 8.28 -4.63
CA TRP A 82 6.12 9.26 -3.85
C TRP A 82 6.41 10.50 -4.68
N ALA A 83 6.20 11.70 -4.12
CA ALA A 83 6.50 12.95 -4.81
C ALA A 83 7.98 13.00 -5.21
N PRO A 84 8.31 13.38 -6.46
CA PRO A 84 9.69 13.29 -6.96
C PRO A 84 10.73 14.02 -6.12
N GLU A 85 10.36 15.18 -5.54
CA GLU A 85 11.26 16.02 -4.74
C GLU A 85 11.67 15.43 -3.40
N THR A 86 10.90 14.48 -2.88
CA THR A 86 11.17 13.83 -1.59
C THR A 86 11.41 12.32 -1.73
N ARG A 87 11.30 11.80 -2.94
CA ARG A 87 11.44 10.37 -3.24
C ARG A 87 12.85 9.87 -2.95
N PRO A 88 13.01 8.81 -2.12
CA PRO A 88 14.28 8.14 -1.95
C PRO A 88 14.67 7.33 -3.20
N ALA A 89 15.93 6.97 -3.33
CA ALA A 89 16.41 6.12 -4.43
C ALA A 89 15.94 4.67 -4.28
N HIS A 90 15.86 4.18 -3.05
CA HIS A 90 15.45 2.81 -2.70
C HIS A 90 14.61 2.82 -1.44
N LEU A 91 13.75 1.81 -1.29
CA LEU A 91 12.95 1.56 -0.10
C LEU A 91 13.35 0.24 0.56
N ALA A 92 13.56 0.27 1.88
CA ALA A 92 13.58 -0.94 2.68
C ALA A 92 12.13 -1.38 2.91
N LEU A 93 11.74 -2.53 2.37
CA LEU A 93 10.39 -3.07 2.49
C LEU A 93 10.22 -3.99 3.69
N ASP A 94 11.28 -4.27 4.40
CA ASP A 94 11.33 -5.17 5.56
C ASP A 94 10.68 -4.56 6.83
N GLY A 95 9.97 -3.45 6.66
CA GLY A 95 9.29 -2.71 7.73
C GLY A 95 10.14 -1.59 8.31
N PRO A 96 9.63 -0.87 9.33
CA PRO A 96 10.46 0.06 10.05
C PRO A 96 11.62 -0.75 10.64
N ALA A 97 12.84 -0.47 10.15
CA ALA A 97 14.03 -1.17 10.58
C ALA A 97 14.16 -1.04 12.09
N ASP A 98 13.77 -2.11 12.80
CA ASP A 98 14.48 -2.33 14.02
C ASP A 98 15.89 -2.83 13.64
N GLU A 99 16.86 -2.52 14.44
CA GLU A 99 18.27 -2.83 14.19
C GLU A 99 18.58 -4.34 14.12
N SER A 100 17.57 -5.19 14.27
CA SER A 100 17.71 -6.65 14.33
C SER A 100 17.43 -7.37 13.00
N GLY A 101 16.88 -6.69 12.00
CA GLY A 101 16.57 -7.30 10.69
C GLY A 101 15.49 -8.38 10.74
N ASP A 102 14.65 -8.35 11.78
CA ASP A 102 13.63 -9.36 12.03
C ASP A 102 12.36 -9.11 11.20
N ASP A 103 11.66 -10.19 10.86
CA ASP A 103 10.42 -10.17 10.08
C ASP A 103 9.35 -9.27 10.71
N VAL A 104 8.90 -8.29 9.97
CA VAL A 104 7.79 -7.42 10.36
C VAL A 104 6.49 -7.94 9.74
N HIS A 105 5.49 -8.16 10.60
CA HIS A 105 4.14 -8.52 10.18
C HIS A 105 3.20 -7.35 10.44
N TRP A 106 2.67 -6.75 9.39
CA TRP A 106 1.66 -5.72 9.48
C TRP A 106 0.33 -6.34 9.91
N LEU A 107 -0.30 -5.78 10.94
CA LEU A 107 -1.50 -6.34 11.57
C LEU A 107 -2.76 -5.56 11.23
N ARG A 108 -2.70 -4.22 11.37
CA ARG A 108 -3.88 -3.36 11.24
C ARG A 108 -3.48 -1.92 10.98
N LEU A 109 -4.34 -1.22 10.26
CA LEU A 109 -4.27 0.21 10.04
C LEU A 109 -5.51 0.87 10.62
N ASP A 110 -5.32 1.83 11.51
CA ASP A 110 -6.37 2.69 12.05
C ASP A 110 -6.17 4.11 11.51
N VAL A 111 -7.07 4.55 10.64
CA VAL A 111 -7.07 5.93 10.11
C VAL A 111 -7.89 6.80 11.06
N GLU A 112 -7.28 7.84 11.61
CA GLU A 112 -7.85 8.69 12.65
C GLU A 112 -8.48 9.96 12.06
N SER A 113 -7.80 10.59 11.11
CA SER A 113 -8.31 11.78 10.42
C SER A 113 -7.75 11.89 9.01
N THR A 114 -8.52 12.51 8.13
CA THR A 114 -8.14 12.70 6.73
C THR A 114 -8.54 14.09 6.25
N SER A 115 -7.73 14.64 5.33
CA SER A 115 -8.08 15.77 4.47
C SER A 115 -7.54 15.51 3.06
N GLY A 116 -7.96 16.27 2.07
CA GLY A 116 -7.54 16.07 0.68
C GLY A 116 -8.52 15.23 -0.11
N GLY A 117 -9.68 15.81 -0.39
CA GLY A 117 -10.71 15.26 -1.27
C GLY A 117 -10.39 15.47 -2.76
N PRO A 118 -11.34 15.10 -3.66
CA PRO A 118 -11.10 15.09 -5.10
C PRO A 118 -10.77 16.46 -5.72
N PHE A 119 -11.06 17.55 -5.03
CA PHE A 119 -10.86 18.92 -5.52
C PHE A 119 -9.73 19.68 -4.82
N ASP A 120 -9.11 19.05 -3.83
CA ASP A 120 -8.00 19.66 -3.07
C ASP A 120 -6.65 19.32 -3.73
N ASP A 121 -5.68 20.23 -3.61
CA ASP A 121 -4.31 20.04 -4.12
C ASP A 121 -3.33 19.56 -3.06
N ALA A 122 -3.75 19.50 -1.82
CA ALA A 122 -2.98 19.00 -0.69
C ALA A 122 -3.89 18.27 0.29
N GLY A 123 -3.34 17.35 1.02
CA GLY A 123 -4.07 16.59 2.02
C GLY A 123 -3.18 15.98 3.07
N THR A 124 -3.79 15.57 4.17
CA THR A 124 -3.12 14.87 5.26
C THR A 124 -3.91 13.63 5.65
N VAL A 125 -3.21 12.61 6.12
CA VAL A 125 -3.81 11.43 6.74
C VAL A 125 -3.06 11.13 8.02
N THR A 126 -3.78 11.15 9.14
CA THR A 126 -3.25 10.73 10.44
C THR A 126 -3.73 9.33 10.74
N PHE A 127 -2.81 8.44 11.07
CA PHE A 127 -3.11 7.03 11.27
C PHE A 127 -2.17 6.39 12.28
N THR A 128 -2.60 5.24 12.80
CA THR A 128 -1.75 4.32 13.57
C THR A 128 -1.64 2.99 12.81
N ALA A 129 -0.42 2.59 12.49
CA ALA A 129 -0.12 1.29 11.90
C ALA A 129 0.35 0.34 13.01
N HIS A 130 -0.30 -0.81 13.10
CA HIS A 130 0.03 -1.85 14.07
C HIS A 130 0.81 -2.97 13.37
N PHE A 131 1.89 -3.39 13.98
CA PHE A 131 2.71 -4.47 13.45
C PHE A 131 3.28 -5.35 14.58
N ARG A 132 3.80 -6.50 14.20
CA ARG A 132 4.44 -7.44 15.12
C ARG A 132 5.84 -7.78 14.59
N THR A 133 6.78 -7.82 15.53
CA THR A 133 8.12 -8.38 15.33
C THR A 133 8.32 -9.55 16.30
N PRO A 134 9.43 -10.30 16.24
CA PRO A 134 9.78 -11.28 17.27
C PRO A 134 9.84 -10.70 18.69
N ALA A 135 10.13 -9.40 18.84
CA ALA A 135 10.14 -8.70 20.13
C ALA A 135 8.73 -8.38 20.69
N GLY A 136 7.66 -8.51 19.87
CA GLY A 136 6.28 -8.28 20.30
C GLY A 136 5.47 -7.41 19.37
N ARG A 137 4.37 -6.86 19.88
CA ARG A 137 3.46 -5.97 19.15
C ARG A 137 3.87 -4.52 19.31
N HIS A 138 3.79 -3.78 18.22
CA HIS A 138 4.15 -2.36 18.14
C HIS A 138 3.04 -1.57 17.45
N ALA A 139 3.05 -0.27 17.68
CA ALA A 139 2.19 0.69 17.00
C ALA A 139 3.01 1.90 16.59
N GLN A 140 2.86 2.34 15.35
CA GLN A 140 3.49 3.54 14.82
C GLN A 140 2.41 4.54 14.44
N HIS A 141 2.41 5.68 15.11
CA HIS A 141 1.53 6.81 14.79
C HIS A 141 2.24 7.74 13.82
N GLU A 142 1.54 8.16 12.77
CA GLU A 142 2.09 9.05 11.74
C GLU A 142 1.02 10.00 11.22
N THR A 143 1.44 11.22 10.90
CA THR A 143 0.69 12.16 10.07
C THR A 143 1.43 12.32 8.75
N SER A 144 0.87 11.79 7.67
CA SER A 144 1.42 11.87 6.32
C SER A 144 0.84 13.05 5.56
N ARG A 145 1.68 13.72 4.77
CA ARG A 145 1.30 14.80 3.87
C ARG A 145 1.34 14.35 2.42
N PHE A 146 0.31 14.75 1.67
CA PHE A 146 0.11 14.40 0.28
C PHE A 146 -0.08 15.65 -0.56
N VAL A 147 0.32 15.58 -1.82
CA VAL A 147 0.11 16.63 -2.81
C VAL A 147 -0.58 16.06 -4.04
N ARG A 148 -1.45 16.84 -4.67
CA ARG A 148 -2.08 16.48 -5.93
C ARG A 148 -1.54 17.36 -7.04
N ARG A 149 -1.07 16.73 -8.13
CA ARG A 149 -0.52 17.40 -9.30
C ARG A 149 -1.14 16.82 -10.55
N GLN A 150 -1.75 17.65 -11.37
CA GLN A 150 -2.43 17.22 -12.60
C GLN A 150 -3.43 16.09 -12.37
N GLY A 151 -4.19 16.17 -11.28
CA GLY A 151 -5.19 15.18 -10.92
C GLY A 151 -4.65 13.91 -10.24
N THR A 152 -3.34 13.81 -9.99
CA THR A 152 -2.70 12.63 -9.39
C THR A 152 -2.18 12.94 -7.99
N TRP A 153 -2.55 12.11 -7.03
CA TRP A 153 -2.06 12.18 -5.66
C TRP A 153 -0.69 11.53 -5.50
N PHE A 154 0.18 12.20 -4.73
CA PHE A 154 1.50 11.70 -4.34
C PHE A 154 1.71 11.85 -2.84
N TYR A 155 2.37 10.87 -2.23
CA TYR A 155 2.91 10.98 -0.88
C TYR A 155 4.11 11.93 -0.91
N ARG A 156 4.13 12.90 0.00
CA ARG A 156 5.23 13.86 0.09
C ARG A 156 6.19 13.51 1.22
N ASP A 157 5.71 13.52 2.43
CA ASP A 157 6.46 13.22 3.66
C ASP A 157 5.51 12.91 4.82
N GLY A 158 6.05 12.60 5.99
CA GLY A 158 5.26 12.33 7.17
C GLY A 158 6.06 12.57 8.45
N ASP A 159 5.32 12.83 9.53
CA ASP A 159 5.83 12.96 10.88
C ASP A 159 5.41 11.73 11.70
N VAL A 160 6.39 10.95 12.13
CA VAL A 160 6.20 9.80 13.02
C VAL A 160 6.32 10.27 14.46
N SER A 161 5.37 9.88 15.27
CA SER A 161 5.35 10.24 16.69
C SER A 161 5.22 9.02 17.62
#